data_6db0e2dc6ef69bd8a03d69ea3c13a24c
#
_entry.id   6db0e2dc6ef69bd8a03d69ea3c13a24c
#
_cell.length_a   1.000
_cell.length_b   1.000
_cell.length_c   1.000
_cell.angle_alpha   90.00
_cell.angle_beta   90.00
_cell.angle_gamma   90.00
#
_symmetry.space_group_name_H-M   'P 1'
#
loop_
_entity.id
_entity.type
_entity.pdbx_description
1 polymer ?
#
loop_
_entity_poly.entity_id
_entity_poly.type
_entity_poly.pdbx_seq_one_letter_code
_entity_poly.pdbx_strand_id
1 'polypeptide(L)'
;MDSDSSLCSLKCPTLTSGSLIIRPFSLNDLTAFTAYRADPNVARYQSWTDYHYQDALSLFNSTHYQDFAKAGQWYQLAISDQHELLMGDLALHFIDDSQVEVGFTIAPAFQGQGIAAQALTRLLQYLFVELSRHRVIAQTDCLNLASAALLEKLQFRREGHFINNVFFKGAWGDEYLYAMLASEFDNQYPEHK
;
A
#
# COMPACT_ATOMS: atom_id res chain seq x y z
N MET A 1 15.50 -13.04 -37.06
CA MET A 1 14.11 -13.16 -36.61
C MET A 1 14.08 -12.48 -35.26
N ASP A 2 13.95 -11.15 -35.32
CA ASP A 2 13.91 -10.30 -34.13
C ASP A 2 12.49 -10.37 -33.56
N SER A 3 12.37 -11.04 -32.42
CA SER A 3 11.15 -11.00 -31.61
C SER A 3 11.13 -9.67 -30.90
N ASP A 4 10.58 -8.67 -31.58
CA ASP A 4 10.19 -7.38 -30.97
C ASP A 4 9.00 -7.64 -30.03
N SER A 5 9.30 -8.09 -28.82
CA SER A 5 8.35 -8.05 -27.72
C SER A 5 8.29 -6.61 -27.23
N SER A 6 7.49 -5.78 -27.91
CA SER A 6 7.08 -4.50 -27.34
C SER A 6 6.40 -4.77 -25.99
N LEU A 7 7.18 -4.68 -24.92
CA LEU A 7 6.68 -4.65 -23.54
C LEU A 7 5.70 -3.48 -23.45
N CYS A 8 4.41 -3.78 -23.55
CA CYS A 8 3.36 -2.79 -23.36
C CYS A 8 3.50 -2.29 -21.92
N SER A 9 4.03 -1.08 -21.76
CA SER A 9 4.18 -0.44 -20.47
C SER A 9 2.80 -0.35 -19.79
N LEU A 10 2.65 -0.99 -18.63
CA LEU A 10 1.41 -0.98 -17.88
C LEU A 10 1.27 0.38 -17.20
N LYS A 11 0.20 1.10 -17.50
CA LYS A 11 -0.11 2.35 -16.80
C LYS A 11 -0.68 2.05 -15.42
N CYS A 12 -0.34 2.90 -14.45
CA CYS A 12 -0.94 2.83 -13.12
C CYS A 12 -2.46 3.00 -13.20
N PRO A 13 -3.25 2.09 -12.62
CA PRO A 13 -4.71 2.12 -12.71
C PRO A 13 -5.33 3.20 -11.82
N THR A 14 -6.57 3.54 -12.14
CA THR A 14 -7.51 4.15 -11.20
C THR A 14 -8.54 3.09 -10.84
N LEU A 15 -8.61 2.74 -9.55
CA LEU A 15 -9.51 1.71 -9.05
C LEU A 15 -10.63 2.36 -8.23
N THR A 16 -11.85 1.86 -8.35
CA THR A 16 -13.00 2.36 -7.59
C THR A 16 -13.57 1.29 -6.68
N SER A 17 -14.01 1.69 -5.49
CA SER A 17 -14.74 0.85 -4.55
C SER A 17 -15.76 1.73 -3.81
N GLY A 18 -17.07 1.60 -4.17
CA GLY A 18 -18.08 2.53 -3.69
C GLY A 18 -17.72 3.99 -4.01
N SER A 19 -17.60 4.82 -2.99
CA SER A 19 -17.18 6.23 -3.12
C SER A 19 -15.67 6.43 -3.08
N LEU A 20 -14.88 5.37 -2.81
CA LEU A 20 -13.43 5.47 -2.76
C LEU A 20 -12.81 5.35 -4.15
N ILE A 21 -11.78 6.15 -4.38
CA ILE A 21 -10.95 6.13 -5.58
C ILE A 21 -9.49 5.91 -5.15
N ILE A 22 -8.86 4.86 -5.67
CA ILE A 22 -7.43 4.59 -5.53
C ILE A 22 -6.80 4.98 -6.86
N ARG A 23 -5.87 5.92 -6.84
CA ARG A 23 -5.28 6.52 -8.06
C ARG A 23 -3.81 6.90 -7.86
N PRO A 24 -3.07 7.16 -8.95
CA PRO A 24 -1.78 7.83 -8.84
C PRO A 24 -1.88 9.13 -8.01
N PHE A 25 -0.81 9.47 -7.30
CA PHE A 25 -0.70 10.78 -6.65
C PHE A 25 -0.66 11.90 -7.68
N SER A 26 -1.21 13.05 -7.32
CA SER A 26 -1.07 14.31 -8.03
C SER A 26 -0.30 15.33 -7.16
N LEU A 27 0.19 16.40 -7.76
CA LEU A 27 0.84 17.48 -7.01
C LEU A 27 -0.10 18.11 -5.97
N ASN A 28 -1.41 18.12 -6.24
CA ASN A 28 -2.41 18.66 -5.31
C ASN A 28 -2.54 17.87 -4.01
N ASP A 29 -2.17 16.59 -4.02
CA ASP A 29 -2.24 15.72 -2.85
C ASP A 29 -1.13 16.00 -1.84
N LEU A 30 0.01 16.55 -2.29
CA LEU A 30 1.23 16.59 -1.49
C LEU A 30 1.10 17.39 -0.19
N THR A 31 0.29 18.43 -0.17
CA THR A 31 0.06 19.22 1.05
C THR A 31 -0.68 18.40 2.11
N ALA A 32 -1.77 17.73 1.73
CA ALA A 32 -2.52 16.87 2.65
C ALA A 32 -1.71 15.61 3.04
N PHE A 33 -0.99 15.02 2.09
CA PHE A 33 -0.07 13.90 2.31
C PHE A 33 1.01 14.24 3.34
N THR A 34 1.66 15.40 3.19
CA THR A 34 2.65 15.90 4.16
C THR A 34 2.01 16.09 5.54
N ALA A 35 0.84 16.71 5.60
CA ALA A 35 0.20 17.06 6.86
C ALA A 35 -0.10 15.82 7.72
N TYR A 36 -0.67 14.74 7.15
CA TYR A 36 -0.95 13.56 7.97
C TYR A 36 0.29 12.71 8.23
N ARG A 37 1.30 12.70 7.34
CA ARG A 37 2.57 12.00 7.61
C ARG A 37 3.41 12.69 8.70
N ALA A 38 3.29 14.00 8.83
CA ALA A 38 3.90 14.77 9.92
C ALA A 38 3.20 14.58 11.28
N ASP A 39 1.98 14.02 11.31
CA ASP A 39 1.28 13.73 12.57
C ASP A 39 2.07 12.69 13.38
N PRO A 40 2.42 12.99 14.67
CA PRO A 40 3.21 12.08 15.50
C PRO A 40 2.58 10.70 15.69
N ASN A 41 1.24 10.59 15.70
CA ASN A 41 0.54 9.32 15.85
C ASN A 41 0.67 8.46 14.58
N VAL A 42 0.68 9.08 13.40
CA VAL A 42 0.92 8.40 12.11
C VAL A 42 2.40 8.04 12.01
N ALA A 43 3.29 8.99 12.27
CA ALA A 43 4.73 8.78 12.19
C ALA A 43 5.24 7.71 13.18
N ARG A 44 4.53 7.46 14.29
CA ARG A 44 4.98 6.61 15.40
C ARG A 44 5.54 5.25 14.95
N TYR A 45 4.91 4.61 13.98
CA TYR A 45 5.27 3.27 13.48
C TYR A 45 5.89 3.30 12.08
N GLN A 46 6.33 4.48 11.64
CA GLN A 46 6.88 4.68 10.29
C GLN A 46 8.38 4.99 10.35
N SER A 47 9.09 4.75 9.27
CA SER A 47 10.54 4.95 9.18
C SER A 47 10.99 6.42 9.20
N TRP A 48 10.05 7.36 9.13
CA TRP A 48 10.37 8.81 9.20
C TRP A 48 9.97 9.41 10.55
N THR A 49 10.59 10.55 10.90
CA THR A 49 10.31 11.29 12.14
C THR A 49 9.73 12.67 11.81
N ASP A 50 10.46 13.47 11.06
CA ASP A 50 10.07 14.82 10.68
C ASP A 50 9.78 14.85 9.19
N TYR A 51 8.50 14.68 8.82
CA TYR A 51 8.09 14.61 7.43
C TYR A 51 7.73 16.00 6.90
N HIS A 52 8.41 16.44 5.84
CA HIS A 52 8.24 17.77 5.25
C HIS A 52 7.72 17.67 3.81
N TYR A 53 7.22 18.79 3.29
CA TYR A 53 6.74 18.86 1.90
C TYR A 53 7.80 18.46 0.88
N GLN A 54 9.08 18.75 1.15
CA GLN A 54 10.18 18.37 0.27
C GLN A 54 10.35 16.84 0.18
N ASP A 55 10.05 16.10 1.26
CA ASP A 55 10.09 14.64 1.26
C ASP A 55 8.95 14.08 0.40
N ALA A 56 7.74 14.66 0.53
CA ALA A 56 6.60 14.31 -0.30
C ALA A 56 6.86 14.58 -1.80
N LEU A 57 7.45 15.73 -2.11
CA LEU A 57 7.80 16.11 -3.48
C LEU A 57 8.89 15.19 -4.05
N SER A 58 9.89 14.81 -3.25
CA SER A 58 10.94 13.88 -3.64
C SER A 58 10.38 12.50 -3.93
N LEU A 59 9.48 11.98 -3.08
CA LEU A 59 8.77 10.72 -3.29
C LEU A 59 7.93 10.78 -4.57
N PHE A 60 7.15 11.83 -4.77
CA PHE A 60 6.34 12.02 -5.96
C PHE A 60 7.18 12.01 -7.25
N ASN A 61 8.29 12.75 -7.27
CA ASN A 61 9.18 12.83 -8.43
C ASN A 61 9.92 11.52 -8.71
N SER A 62 10.15 10.67 -7.71
CA SER A 62 10.81 9.38 -7.86
C SER A 62 9.86 8.26 -8.34
N THR A 63 8.53 8.47 -8.27
CA THR A 63 7.55 7.47 -8.65
C THR A 63 7.19 7.57 -10.14
N HIS A 64 7.45 6.49 -10.90
CA HIS A 64 7.23 6.45 -12.35
C HIS A 64 5.97 5.66 -12.70
N TYR A 65 4.80 6.31 -12.70
CA TYR A 65 3.51 5.66 -12.97
C TYR A 65 3.32 5.18 -14.43
N GLN A 66 4.18 5.58 -15.35
CA GLN A 66 4.13 5.14 -16.76
C GLN A 66 4.60 3.69 -16.95
N ASP A 67 5.48 3.22 -16.05
CA ASP A 67 5.99 1.85 -16.00
C ASP A 67 5.51 1.16 -14.72
N PHE A 68 4.19 1.11 -14.53
CA PHE A 68 3.60 0.55 -13.32
C PHE A 68 3.79 -0.98 -13.24
N ALA A 69 3.85 -1.50 -12.03
CA ALA A 69 4.04 -2.92 -11.70
C ALA A 69 5.40 -3.52 -12.10
N LYS A 70 6.42 -2.68 -12.25
CA LYS A 70 7.78 -3.13 -12.57
C LYS A 70 8.45 -3.74 -11.33
N ALA A 71 9.05 -4.92 -11.51
CA ALA A 71 9.78 -5.63 -10.45
C ALA A 71 10.89 -4.76 -9.84
N GLY A 72 11.03 -4.81 -8.53
CA GLY A 72 11.97 -4.03 -7.72
C GLY A 72 11.56 -2.57 -7.49
N GLN A 73 10.37 -2.12 -7.92
CA GLN A 73 9.95 -0.73 -7.81
C GLN A 73 8.83 -0.52 -6.77
N TRP A 74 8.91 0.64 -6.11
CA TRP A 74 7.88 1.15 -5.21
C TRP A 74 6.95 2.13 -5.92
N TYR A 75 5.67 2.05 -5.59
CA TYR A 75 4.65 2.99 -6.05
C TYR A 75 3.80 3.44 -4.87
N GLN A 76 3.38 4.71 -4.90
CA GLN A 76 2.50 5.29 -3.91
C GLN A 76 1.18 5.65 -4.57
N LEU A 77 0.05 5.12 -4.07
CA LEU A 77 -1.29 5.42 -4.57
C LEU A 77 -2.06 6.23 -3.55
N ALA A 78 -2.76 7.25 -4.01
CA ALA A 78 -3.69 8.04 -3.20
C ALA A 78 -4.99 7.27 -2.99
N ILE A 79 -5.53 7.34 -1.78
CA ILE A 79 -6.91 6.97 -1.46
C ILE A 79 -7.69 8.27 -1.32
N SER A 80 -8.66 8.52 -2.20
CA SER A 80 -9.46 9.74 -2.20
C SER A 80 -10.94 9.43 -2.39
N ASP A 81 -11.80 10.44 -2.20
CA ASP A 81 -13.17 10.41 -2.64
C ASP A 81 -13.33 10.92 -4.08
N GLN A 82 -14.58 11.01 -4.56
CA GLN A 82 -14.92 11.55 -5.89
C GLN A 82 -14.67 13.07 -6.04
N HIS A 83 -14.40 13.79 -4.95
CA HIS A 83 -14.06 15.21 -4.92
C HIS A 83 -12.56 15.44 -4.79
N GLU A 84 -11.75 14.38 -4.98
CA GLU A 84 -10.28 14.38 -4.86
C GLU A 84 -9.77 14.65 -3.42
N LEU A 85 -10.63 14.57 -2.39
CA LEU A 85 -10.21 14.71 -1.01
C LEU A 85 -9.33 13.53 -0.61
N LEU A 86 -8.05 13.78 -0.34
CA LEU A 86 -7.10 12.75 0.06
C LEU A 86 -7.41 12.25 1.47
N MET A 87 -7.66 10.95 1.61
CA MET A 87 -7.99 10.29 2.88
C MET A 87 -6.88 9.39 3.39
N GLY A 88 -5.92 9.04 2.55
CA GLY A 88 -4.81 8.17 2.88
C GLY A 88 -4.03 7.75 1.66
N ASP A 89 -3.18 6.74 1.84
CA ASP A 89 -2.35 6.20 0.79
C ASP A 89 -2.12 4.69 0.92
N LEU A 90 -1.77 4.07 -0.20
CA LEU A 90 -1.28 2.71 -0.32
C LEU A 90 0.13 2.75 -0.92
N ALA A 91 1.07 2.04 -0.30
CA ALA A 91 2.39 1.78 -0.84
C ALA A 91 2.42 0.37 -1.44
N LEU A 92 3.00 0.22 -2.62
CA LEU A 92 3.16 -1.05 -3.30
C LEU A 92 4.61 -1.24 -3.70
N HIS A 93 5.20 -2.34 -3.28
CA HIS A 93 6.50 -2.79 -3.74
C HIS A 93 6.32 -4.06 -4.57
N PHE A 94 6.53 -3.96 -5.87
CA PHE A 94 6.55 -5.15 -6.73
C PHE A 94 7.91 -5.85 -6.55
N ILE A 95 7.97 -6.82 -5.63
CA ILE A 95 9.21 -7.54 -5.30
C ILE A 95 9.74 -8.22 -6.55
N ASP A 96 8.86 -8.93 -7.24
CA ASP A 96 9.08 -9.60 -8.51
C ASP A 96 7.76 -9.70 -9.30
N ASP A 97 7.73 -10.52 -10.36
CA ASP A 97 6.53 -10.71 -11.20
C ASP A 97 5.41 -11.48 -10.47
N SER A 98 5.66 -12.05 -9.32
CA SER A 98 4.74 -12.92 -8.57
C SER A 98 4.32 -12.32 -7.24
N GLN A 99 5.13 -11.48 -6.62
CA GLN A 99 4.98 -11.05 -5.24
C GLN A 99 4.95 -9.53 -5.11
N VAL A 100 4.03 -9.05 -4.28
CA VAL A 100 3.88 -7.62 -3.98
C VAL A 100 3.84 -7.42 -2.48
N GLU A 101 4.61 -6.47 -1.97
CA GLU A 101 4.47 -5.97 -0.61
C GLU A 101 3.55 -4.75 -0.62
N VAL A 102 2.63 -4.69 0.35
CA VAL A 102 1.70 -3.58 0.49
C VAL A 102 1.82 -2.92 1.85
N GLY A 103 1.77 -1.59 1.85
CA GLY A 103 1.63 -0.76 3.03
C GLY A 103 0.42 0.16 2.90
N PHE A 104 -0.05 0.69 4.01
CA PHE A 104 -1.19 1.62 4.01
C PHE A 104 -1.09 2.63 5.15
N THR A 105 -1.58 3.83 4.87
CA THR A 105 -1.72 4.89 5.88
C THR A 105 -3.04 5.61 5.67
N ILE A 106 -3.83 5.80 6.72
CA ILE A 106 -5.06 6.59 6.70
C ILE A 106 -4.85 7.84 7.52
N ALA A 107 -5.19 8.98 6.94
CA ALA A 107 -5.14 10.27 7.63
C ALA A 107 -6.03 10.25 8.88
N PRO A 108 -5.62 10.84 10.02
CA PRO A 108 -6.30 10.70 11.32
C PRO A 108 -7.80 11.00 11.27
N ALA A 109 -8.21 12.01 10.49
CA ALA A 109 -9.61 12.39 10.35
C ALA A 109 -10.51 11.30 9.71
N PHE A 110 -9.92 10.31 9.05
CA PHE A 110 -10.62 9.26 8.30
C PHE A 110 -10.40 7.86 8.89
N GLN A 111 -9.66 7.74 10.00
CA GLN A 111 -9.46 6.47 10.67
C GLN A 111 -10.76 5.95 11.32
N GLY A 112 -10.85 4.64 11.53
CA GLY A 112 -12.02 4.00 12.15
C GLY A 112 -13.27 3.90 11.26
N GLN A 113 -13.23 4.38 10.00
CA GLN A 113 -14.37 4.42 9.08
C GLN A 113 -14.38 3.27 8.06
N GLY A 114 -13.49 2.30 8.18
CA GLY A 114 -13.41 1.15 7.26
C GLY A 114 -12.69 1.42 5.95
N ILE A 115 -12.19 2.64 5.72
CA ILE A 115 -11.55 3.08 4.47
C ILE A 115 -10.35 2.21 4.12
N ALA A 116 -9.46 1.92 5.08
CA ALA A 116 -8.31 1.06 4.85
C ALA A 116 -8.72 -0.35 4.39
N ALA A 117 -9.73 -0.95 5.04
CA ALA A 117 -10.23 -2.28 4.66
C ALA A 117 -10.78 -2.27 3.24
N GLN A 118 -11.62 -1.30 2.91
CA GLN A 118 -12.24 -1.17 1.59
C GLN A 118 -11.20 -0.94 0.48
N ALA A 119 -10.24 -0.03 0.71
CA ALA A 119 -9.18 0.26 -0.25
C ALA A 119 -8.26 -0.95 -0.47
N LEU A 120 -7.85 -1.60 0.62
CA LEU A 120 -6.95 -2.76 0.54
C LEU A 120 -7.65 -3.95 -0.13
N THR A 121 -8.92 -4.22 0.16
CA THR A 121 -9.71 -5.27 -0.54
C THR A 121 -9.75 -5.01 -2.05
N ARG A 122 -10.04 -3.77 -2.49
CA ARG A 122 -10.07 -3.44 -3.91
C ARG A 122 -8.69 -3.56 -4.57
N LEU A 123 -7.64 -3.17 -3.84
CA LEU A 123 -6.27 -3.35 -4.31
C LEU A 123 -5.91 -4.83 -4.46
N LEU A 124 -6.25 -5.69 -3.48
CA LEU A 124 -6.02 -7.13 -3.53
C LEU A 124 -6.71 -7.77 -4.73
N GLN A 125 -7.96 -7.38 -5.01
CA GLN A 125 -8.68 -7.82 -6.20
C GLN A 125 -7.90 -7.47 -7.47
N TYR A 126 -7.40 -6.24 -7.59
CA TYR A 126 -6.59 -5.82 -8.73
C TYR A 126 -5.31 -6.65 -8.86
N LEU A 127 -4.58 -6.84 -7.75
CA LEU A 127 -3.32 -7.57 -7.76
C LEU A 127 -3.49 -9.05 -8.11
N PHE A 128 -4.49 -9.73 -7.53
CA PHE A 128 -4.70 -11.16 -7.73
C PHE A 128 -5.44 -11.48 -9.02
N VAL A 129 -6.50 -10.74 -9.34
CA VAL A 129 -7.38 -11.06 -10.48
C VAL A 129 -6.87 -10.39 -11.76
N GLU A 130 -6.60 -9.08 -11.72
CA GLU A 130 -6.24 -8.34 -12.94
C GLU A 130 -4.74 -8.47 -13.29
N LEU A 131 -3.84 -8.45 -12.27
CA LEU A 131 -2.40 -8.63 -12.48
C LEU A 131 -1.90 -10.07 -12.27
N SER A 132 -2.76 -11.00 -11.87
CA SER A 132 -2.42 -12.42 -11.65
C SER A 132 -1.23 -12.62 -10.72
N ARG A 133 -1.07 -11.79 -9.69
CA ARG A 133 -0.01 -11.95 -8.70
C ARG A 133 -0.30 -13.17 -7.84
N HIS A 134 0.75 -13.90 -7.49
CA HIS A 134 0.64 -15.14 -6.70
C HIS A 134 0.48 -14.85 -5.20
N ARG A 135 1.19 -13.83 -4.70
CA ARG A 135 1.31 -13.55 -3.27
C ARG A 135 1.39 -12.07 -2.97
N VAL A 136 0.68 -11.66 -1.94
CA VAL A 136 0.79 -10.31 -1.35
C VAL A 136 1.24 -10.43 0.09
N ILE A 137 2.23 -9.61 0.47
CA ILE A 137 2.73 -9.53 1.85
C ILE A 137 2.53 -8.13 2.42
N ALA A 138 2.50 -8.04 3.74
CA ALA A 138 2.50 -6.79 4.49
C ALA A 138 3.35 -6.94 5.75
N GLN A 139 4.18 -5.94 6.05
CA GLN A 139 4.97 -5.87 7.28
C GLN A 139 4.43 -4.78 8.18
N THR A 140 4.40 -5.01 9.49
CA THR A 140 3.94 -4.01 10.46
C THR A 140 4.67 -4.17 11.78
N ASP A 141 4.96 -3.04 12.43
CA ASP A 141 5.43 -3.01 13.82
C ASP A 141 4.47 -3.79 14.72
N CYS A 142 5.00 -4.63 15.62
CA CYS A 142 4.21 -5.43 16.55
C CYS A 142 3.33 -4.60 17.49
N LEU A 143 3.72 -3.36 17.75
CA LEU A 143 2.97 -2.40 18.58
C LEU A 143 1.86 -1.69 17.79
N ASN A 144 1.85 -1.79 16.45
CA ASN A 144 0.79 -1.25 15.60
C ASN A 144 -0.41 -2.20 15.55
N LEU A 145 -1.12 -2.30 16.69
CA LEU A 145 -2.25 -3.23 16.83
C LEU A 145 -3.37 -2.97 15.82
N ALA A 146 -3.53 -1.71 15.39
CA ALA A 146 -4.56 -1.35 14.40
C ALA A 146 -4.26 -1.94 13.01
N SER A 147 -3.00 -1.88 12.56
CA SER A 147 -2.58 -2.50 11.30
C SER A 147 -2.65 -4.02 11.38
N ALA A 148 -2.17 -4.63 12.47
CA ALA A 148 -2.27 -6.07 12.68
C ALA A 148 -3.72 -6.56 12.65
N ALA A 149 -4.62 -5.91 13.40
CA ALA A 149 -6.06 -6.24 13.42
C ALA A 149 -6.73 -6.08 12.05
N LEU A 150 -6.33 -5.08 11.25
CA LEU A 150 -6.84 -4.90 9.90
C LEU A 150 -6.40 -6.05 8.98
N LEU A 151 -5.12 -6.42 9.00
CA LEU A 151 -4.59 -7.51 8.19
C LEU A 151 -5.26 -8.85 8.54
N GLU A 152 -5.42 -9.13 9.84
CA GLU A 152 -6.13 -10.34 10.33
C GLU A 152 -7.61 -10.33 9.93
N LYS A 153 -8.29 -9.18 10.02
CA LYS A 153 -9.67 -9.01 9.54
C LYS A 153 -9.81 -9.31 8.04
N LEU A 154 -8.82 -8.93 7.24
CA LEU A 154 -8.75 -9.22 5.82
C LEU A 154 -8.22 -10.63 5.52
N GLN A 155 -8.08 -11.47 6.56
CA GLN A 155 -7.65 -12.87 6.45
C GLN A 155 -6.21 -13.05 5.95
N PHE A 156 -5.36 -12.04 6.10
CA PHE A 156 -3.93 -12.27 5.95
C PHE A 156 -3.46 -13.22 7.04
N ARG A 157 -2.66 -14.20 6.67
CA ARG A 157 -2.03 -15.14 7.58
C ARG A 157 -0.74 -14.55 8.13
N ARG A 158 -0.58 -14.51 9.46
CA ARG A 158 0.70 -14.12 10.07
C ARG A 158 1.69 -15.27 9.89
N GLU A 159 2.77 -15.02 9.17
CA GLU A 159 3.82 -15.99 8.84
C GLU A 159 5.09 -15.80 9.63
N GLY A 160 5.34 -14.61 10.18
CA GLY A 160 6.55 -14.32 10.91
C GLY A 160 6.37 -13.33 12.05
N HIS A 161 7.26 -13.46 13.04
CA HIS A 161 7.54 -12.48 14.07
C HIS A 161 9.05 -12.29 14.09
N PHE A 162 9.48 -11.14 13.62
CA PHE A 162 10.89 -10.78 13.61
C PHE A 162 11.21 -10.00 14.87
N ILE A 163 12.14 -10.51 15.66
CA ILE A 163 12.52 -9.93 16.94
C ILE A 163 13.75 -9.06 16.75
N ASN A 164 13.66 -7.78 17.18
CA ASN A 164 14.72 -6.78 17.09
C ASN A 164 15.32 -6.69 15.66
N ASN A 165 14.48 -6.71 14.64
CA ASN A 165 14.91 -6.74 13.25
C ASN A 165 15.05 -5.34 12.62
N VAL A 166 14.41 -4.34 13.18
CA VAL A 166 14.44 -2.97 12.66
C VAL A 166 14.93 -2.00 13.75
N PHE A 167 15.91 -1.17 13.41
CA PHE A 167 16.38 -0.10 14.29
C PHE A 167 15.92 1.27 13.76
N PHE A 168 14.99 1.89 14.45
CA PHE A 168 14.55 3.25 14.14
C PHE A 168 14.14 4.01 15.40
N LYS A 169 14.21 5.34 15.35
CA LYS A 169 13.87 6.22 16.49
C LYS A 169 14.60 5.88 17.79
N GLY A 170 15.86 5.39 17.64
CA GLY A 170 16.75 5.13 18.78
C GLY A 170 16.51 3.81 19.51
N ALA A 171 15.64 2.93 19.00
CA ALA A 171 15.37 1.62 19.60
C ALA A 171 15.29 0.50 18.54
N TRP A 172 15.54 -0.73 18.96
CA TRP A 172 15.21 -1.92 18.19
C TRP A 172 13.74 -2.24 18.34
N GLY A 173 13.09 -2.54 17.23
CA GLY A 173 11.68 -2.91 17.15
C GLY A 173 11.47 -4.30 16.59
N ASP A 174 10.28 -4.84 16.87
CA ASP A 174 9.82 -6.12 16.36
C ASP A 174 8.79 -5.90 15.25
N GLU A 175 8.77 -6.77 14.25
CA GLU A 175 7.79 -6.71 13.18
C GLU A 175 7.09 -8.04 12.97
N TYR A 176 5.80 -7.96 12.60
CA TYR A 176 5.05 -9.08 12.07
C TYR A 176 5.09 -9.08 10.54
N LEU A 177 5.29 -10.27 9.96
CA LEU A 177 5.06 -10.52 8.54
C LEU A 177 3.71 -11.19 8.35
N TYR A 178 2.88 -10.59 7.52
CA TYR A 178 1.60 -11.13 7.07
C TYR A 178 1.65 -11.46 5.58
N ALA A 179 0.89 -12.46 5.17
CA ALA A 179 0.81 -12.85 3.75
C ALA A 179 -0.59 -13.36 3.38
N MET A 180 -0.91 -13.22 2.09
CA MET A 180 -2.08 -13.81 1.45
C MET A 180 -1.69 -14.37 0.09
N LEU A 181 -2.16 -15.56 -0.26
CA LEU A 181 -2.02 -16.15 -1.58
C LEU A 181 -3.28 -15.86 -2.45
N ALA A 182 -3.11 -15.85 -3.77
CA ALA A 182 -4.23 -15.71 -4.71
C ALA A 182 -5.33 -16.75 -4.44
N SER A 183 -4.96 -18.01 -4.17
CA SER A 183 -5.92 -19.07 -3.86
C SER A 183 -6.69 -18.86 -2.55
N GLU A 184 -6.13 -18.16 -1.58
CA GLU A 184 -6.80 -17.78 -0.32
C GLU A 184 -7.79 -16.64 -0.58
N PHE A 185 -7.41 -15.65 -1.40
CA PHE A 185 -8.29 -14.56 -1.82
C PHE A 185 -9.50 -15.08 -2.61
N ASP A 186 -9.28 -15.98 -3.58
CA ASP A 186 -10.36 -16.59 -4.39
C ASP A 186 -11.38 -17.36 -3.55
N ASN A 187 -10.95 -18.01 -2.48
CA ASN A 187 -11.82 -18.72 -1.56
C ASN A 187 -12.66 -17.76 -0.69
N GLN A 188 -12.11 -16.61 -0.35
CA GLN A 188 -12.76 -15.59 0.48
C GLN A 188 -13.74 -14.73 -0.34
N TYR A 189 -13.43 -14.47 -1.61
CA TYR A 189 -14.19 -13.60 -2.51
C TYR A 189 -14.53 -14.32 -3.84
N PRO A 190 -15.37 -15.38 -3.81
CA PRO A 190 -15.66 -16.20 -4.99
C PRO A 190 -16.37 -15.45 -6.12
N GLU A 191 -16.98 -14.31 -5.84
CA GLU A 191 -17.68 -13.44 -6.80
C GLU A 191 -16.74 -12.60 -7.68
N HIS A 192 -15.44 -12.64 -7.42
CA HIS A 192 -14.42 -11.89 -8.17
C HIS A 192 -13.63 -12.77 -9.17
N LYS A 193 -14.12 -13.98 -9.45
CA LYS A 193 -13.56 -14.90 -10.47
C LYS A 193 -13.96 -14.53 -11.87
#